data_76ccab75f82cfcb2c70f018e7f560aab
#
_entry.id   76ccab75f82cfcb2c70f018e7f560aab
#
_cell.length_a   1.000
_cell.length_b   1.000
_cell.length_c   1.000
_cell.angle_alpha   90.00
_cell.angle_beta   90.00
_cell.angle_gamma   90.00
#
_symmetry.space_group_name_H-M   'P 1'
#
loop_
_entity.id
_entity.type
_entity.pdbx_description
1 polymer ?
#
loop_
_entity_poly.entity_id
_entity_poly.type
_entity_poly.pdbx_seq_one_letter_code
_entity_poly.pdbx_strand_id
1 'polypeptide(L)'
;YTRRYTLSLHDALPISRIEAAKAGTRVATMPGITSEMFSQGAMTADYSKVEELTAKVTEMLTKASKARIEKEGNVLTINLDGRNGVPSPGVYKEAGKCGNLPSGEAYIAPLEDGSDGEMIIDGSMVGIGKLASPLHMTISGGKLRSVKGDKSENLDILLKNETNGTLCELGIGTNEAAILNGIILEDEKVYGTVHIAFGTNTSFGGVNKAECHMDGIILRPTLYLDDIKVIENGVFLI
;
A
#
# COMPACT_ATOMS: atom_id res chain seq x y z
N TYR A 1 39.45 7.51 6.78
CA TYR A 1 38.15 7.05 7.30
C TYR A 1 37.19 6.91 6.12
N THR A 2 37.10 5.73 5.55
CA THR A 2 36.17 5.37 4.46
C THR A 2 34.84 5.01 5.15
N ARG A 3 33.84 5.91 5.03
CA ARG A 3 32.46 5.55 5.36
C ARG A 3 32.01 4.47 4.38
N ARG A 4 31.95 3.22 4.82
CA ARG A 4 31.23 2.17 4.10
C ARG A 4 29.73 2.48 4.27
N TYR A 5 29.11 2.95 3.22
CA TYR A 5 27.66 2.96 3.11
C TYR A 5 27.24 1.50 2.93
N THR A 6 26.87 0.84 4.00
CA THR A 6 26.10 -0.40 3.93
C THR A 6 24.68 -0.01 3.54
N LEU A 7 24.34 -0.23 2.27
CA LEU A 7 22.93 -0.25 1.85
C LEU A 7 22.21 -1.23 2.80
N SER A 8 21.08 -0.79 3.38
CA SER A 8 20.23 -1.70 4.14
C SER A 8 19.74 -2.80 3.20
N LEU A 9 19.46 -3.99 3.73
CA LEU A 9 18.85 -5.07 2.92
C LEU A 9 17.56 -4.59 2.24
N HIS A 10 16.87 -3.65 2.86
CA HIS A 10 15.65 -3.00 2.36
C HIS A 10 15.88 -2.18 1.10
N ASP A 11 17.04 -1.52 0.97
CA ASP A 11 17.39 -0.72 -0.21
C ASP A 11 18.06 -1.54 -1.31
N ALA A 12 18.79 -2.59 -0.95
CA ALA A 12 19.50 -3.43 -1.90
C ALA A 12 18.58 -4.36 -2.70
N LEU A 13 17.52 -4.88 -2.09
CA LEU A 13 16.58 -5.81 -2.75
C LEU A 13 15.81 -5.18 -3.93
N PRO A 14 15.21 -3.97 -3.82
CA PRO A 14 14.57 -3.32 -4.95
C PRO A 14 15.52 -3.01 -6.08
N ILE A 15 16.74 -2.54 -5.80
CA ILE A 15 17.75 -2.22 -6.80
C ILE A 15 18.16 -3.49 -7.55
N SER A 16 18.50 -4.56 -6.84
CA SER A 16 18.90 -5.84 -7.44
C SER A 16 17.80 -6.46 -8.29
N ARG A 17 16.54 -6.36 -7.83
CA ARG A 17 15.36 -6.81 -8.57
C ARG A 17 15.20 -6.07 -9.90
N ILE A 18 15.32 -4.75 -9.88
CA ILE A 18 15.18 -3.91 -11.06
C ILE A 18 16.30 -4.21 -12.07
N GLU A 19 17.54 -4.33 -11.62
CA GLU A 19 18.68 -4.64 -12.50
C GLU A 19 18.56 -6.03 -13.13
N ALA A 20 18.13 -7.05 -12.36
CA ALA A 20 17.87 -8.38 -12.90
C ALA A 20 16.70 -8.37 -13.91
N ALA A 21 15.65 -7.61 -13.64
CA ALA A 21 14.54 -7.44 -14.57
C ALA A 21 14.96 -6.76 -15.88
N LYS A 22 15.77 -5.71 -15.82
CA LYS A 22 16.34 -5.06 -17.00
C LYS A 22 17.20 -6.02 -17.85
N ALA A 23 17.85 -7.00 -17.23
CA ALA A 23 18.56 -8.08 -17.92
C ALA A 23 17.66 -9.17 -18.51
N GLY A 24 16.32 -9.00 -18.44
CA GLY A 24 15.34 -9.93 -18.97
C GLY A 24 14.95 -11.05 -18.02
N THR A 25 15.41 -11.05 -16.77
CA THR A 25 15.03 -12.05 -15.76
C THR A 25 13.65 -11.74 -15.18
N ARG A 26 12.84 -12.76 -14.93
CA ARG A 26 11.61 -12.63 -14.12
C ARG A 26 12.00 -12.74 -12.65
N VAL A 27 11.61 -11.77 -11.85
CA VAL A 27 12.03 -11.69 -10.44
C VAL A 27 10.84 -11.39 -9.53
N ALA A 28 10.68 -12.20 -8.49
CA ALA A 28 9.78 -11.88 -7.39
C ALA A 28 10.57 -11.82 -6.09
N THR A 29 10.36 -10.77 -5.29
CA THR A 29 10.89 -10.67 -3.93
C THR A 29 9.78 -11.02 -2.94
N MET A 30 10.16 -11.65 -1.83
CA MET A 30 9.23 -12.17 -0.81
C MET A 30 9.66 -11.75 0.59
N PRO A 31 9.72 -10.42 0.90
CA PRO A 31 10.17 -9.95 2.20
C PRO A 31 9.19 -10.40 3.31
N GLY A 32 9.70 -11.09 4.33
CA GLY A 32 8.88 -11.58 5.43
C GLY A 32 8.02 -12.81 5.13
N ILE A 33 8.17 -13.44 3.96
CA ILE A 33 7.43 -14.66 3.61
C ILE A 33 7.59 -15.75 4.67
N THR A 34 6.50 -16.42 5.00
CA THR A 34 6.48 -17.56 5.92
C THR A 34 6.11 -18.85 5.20
N SER A 35 6.44 -20.00 5.78
CA SER A 35 6.03 -21.30 5.24
C SER A 35 4.51 -21.47 5.22
N GLU A 36 3.80 -20.83 6.14
CA GLU A 36 2.33 -20.84 6.19
C GLU A 36 1.70 -20.22 4.97
N MET A 37 2.24 -19.12 4.46
CA MET A 37 1.72 -18.42 3.27
C MET A 37 1.71 -19.28 2.00
N PHE A 38 2.52 -20.38 1.93
CA PHE A 38 2.50 -21.33 0.82
C PHE A 38 1.40 -22.38 0.92
N SER A 39 0.86 -22.62 2.11
CA SER A 39 -0.19 -23.62 2.34
C SER A 39 -1.56 -23.03 2.63
N GLN A 40 -1.59 -21.82 3.12
CA GLN A 40 -2.79 -21.01 3.39
C GLN A 40 -2.40 -19.53 3.20
N GLY A 41 -3.37 -18.69 2.84
CA GLY A 41 -3.14 -17.28 2.59
C GLY A 41 -2.81 -16.95 1.14
N ALA A 42 -2.23 -15.79 0.92
CA ALA A 42 -2.18 -15.13 -0.38
C ALA A 42 -1.51 -15.92 -1.51
N MET A 43 -0.55 -16.81 -1.21
CA MET A 43 0.10 -17.65 -2.23
C MET A 43 -0.80 -18.75 -2.79
N THR A 44 -1.91 -19.07 -2.11
CA THR A 44 -2.85 -20.12 -2.54
C THR A 44 -3.98 -19.61 -3.42
N ALA A 45 -4.02 -18.31 -3.68
CA ALA A 45 -5.06 -17.67 -4.48
C ALA A 45 -5.11 -18.19 -5.93
N ASP A 46 -6.29 -18.07 -6.54
CA ASP A 46 -6.42 -18.15 -8.00
C ASP A 46 -5.91 -16.84 -8.61
N TYR A 47 -4.65 -16.84 -9.00
CA TYR A 47 -3.99 -15.64 -9.53
C TYR A 47 -4.59 -15.14 -10.86
N SER A 48 -5.42 -15.93 -11.55
CA SER A 48 -6.16 -15.44 -12.72
C SER A 48 -7.26 -14.47 -12.30
N LYS A 49 -7.97 -14.77 -11.21
CA LYS A 49 -8.97 -13.86 -10.62
C LYS A 49 -8.33 -12.62 -10.00
N VAL A 50 -7.21 -12.83 -9.31
CA VAL A 50 -6.43 -11.70 -8.75
C VAL A 50 -5.99 -10.75 -9.86
N GLU A 51 -5.47 -11.28 -10.98
CA GLU A 51 -5.04 -10.49 -12.14
C GLU A 51 -6.21 -9.69 -12.73
N GLU A 52 -7.38 -10.31 -12.92
CA GLU A 52 -8.58 -9.68 -13.47
C GLU A 52 -9.08 -8.53 -12.57
N LEU A 53 -9.27 -8.80 -11.27
CA LEU A 53 -9.74 -7.77 -10.33
C LEU A 53 -8.71 -6.64 -10.17
N THR A 54 -7.43 -6.99 -10.05
CA THR A 54 -6.35 -5.99 -9.94
C THR A 54 -6.33 -5.07 -11.16
N ALA A 55 -6.46 -5.63 -12.38
CA ALA A 55 -6.49 -4.82 -13.60
C ALA A 55 -7.68 -3.86 -13.61
N LYS A 56 -8.87 -4.35 -13.23
CA LYS A 56 -10.09 -3.52 -13.15
C LYS A 56 -9.94 -2.38 -12.16
N VAL A 57 -9.46 -2.67 -10.96
CA VAL A 57 -9.22 -1.64 -9.92
C VAL A 57 -8.16 -0.63 -10.36
N THR A 58 -7.07 -1.09 -11.00
CA THR A 58 -6.01 -0.23 -11.52
C THR A 58 -6.54 0.74 -12.59
N GLU A 59 -7.40 0.26 -13.50
CA GLU A 59 -8.04 1.10 -14.51
C GLU A 59 -8.91 2.18 -13.87
N MET A 60 -9.69 1.83 -12.84
CA MET A 60 -10.52 2.77 -12.10
C MET A 60 -9.69 3.82 -11.37
N LEU A 61 -8.61 3.41 -10.68
CA LEU A 61 -7.66 4.34 -10.03
C LEU A 61 -7.04 5.31 -11.03
N THR A 62 -6.65 4.83 -12.22
CA THR A 62 -6.04 5.66 -13.27
C THR A 62 -7.01 6.71 -13.84
N LYS A 63 -8.31 6.42 -13.86
CA LYS A 63 -9.34 7.33 -14.38
C LYS A 63 -9.84 8.32 -13.33
N ALA A 64 -9.69 8.00 -12.06
CA ALA A 64 -10.21 8.82 -10.97
C ALA A 64 -9.33 10.05 -10.71
N SER A 65 -9.97 11.19 -10.48
CA SER A 65 -9.32 12.39 -9.98
C SER A 65 -9.29 12.45 -8.46
N LYS A 66 -10.17 11.71 -7.79
CA LYS A 66 -10.32 11.74 -6.33
C LYS A 66 -10.71 10.39 -5.77
N ALA A 67 -10.11 10.03 -4.63
CA ALA A 67 -10.62 8.96 -3.79
C ALA A 67 -11.21 9.52 -2.48
N ARG A 68 -12.23 8.85 -1.95
CA ARG A 68 -12.81 9.13 -0.64
C ARG A 68 -12.99 7.81 0.11
N ILE A 69 -12.32 7.72 1.26
CA ILE A 69 -12.39 6.57 2.15
C ILE A 69 -13.27 6.96 3.35
N GLU A 70 -14.21 6.10 3.69
CA GLU A 70 -15.08 6.27 4.86
C GLU A 70 -14.93 5.07 5.80
N LYS A 71 -14.76 5.34 7.07
CA LYS A 71 -14.65 4.33 8.13
C LYS A 71 -15.12 4.89 9.48
N GLU A 72 -16.19 4.31 10.04
CA GLU A 72 -16.66 4.63 11.40
C GLU A 72 -16.82 6.15 11.65
N GLY A 73 -17.39 6.86 10.67
CA GLY A 73 -17.60 8.32 10.74
C GLY A 73 -16.39 9.16 10.38
N ASN A 74 -15.21 8.57 10.22
CA ASN A 74 -14.04 9.25 9.70
C ASN A 74 -14.06 9.27 8.17
N VAL A 75 -13.57 10.33 7.58
CA VAL A 75 -13.51 10.53 6.12
C VAL A 75 -12.15 11.07 5.76
N LEU A 76 -11.51 10.42 4.81
CA LEU A 76 -10.28 10.89 4.17
C LEU A 76 -10.53 11.09 2.68
N THR A 77 -10.25 12.28 2.20
CA THR A 77 -10.29 12.63 0.76
C THR A 77 -8.86 12.72 0.24
N ILE A 78 -8.61 12.11 -0.92
CA ILE A 78 -7.29 11.97 -1.53
C ILE A 78 -7.37 12.46 -2.97
N ASN A 79 -6.49 13.37 -3.37
CA ASN A 79 -6.39 13.85 -4.74
C ASN A 79 -5.49 12.91 -5.56
N LEU A 80 -6.04 12.37 -6.67
CA LEU A 80 -5.36 11.44 -7.58
C LEU A 80 -5.13 12.03 -8.97
N ASP A 81 -5.51 13.29 -9.18
CA ASP A 81 -5.57 13.89 -10.51
C ASP A 81 -4.25 13.78 -11.28
N GLY A 82 -4.35 13.29 -12.52
CA GLY A 82 -3.18 13.11 -13.38
C GLY A 82 -2.21 12.00 -12.99
N ARG A 83 -2.53 11.19 -11.96
CA ARG A 83 -1.71 10.04 -11.53
C ARG A 83 -2.19 8.74 -12.20
N ASN A 84 -1.30 7.78 -12.33
CA ASN A 84 -1.62 6.47 -12.90
C ASN A 84 -1.62 5.40 -11.81
N GLY A 85 -2.64 4.56 -11.82
CA GLY A 85 -2.67 3.36 -11.00
C GLY A 85 -1.59 2.36 -11.44
N VAL A 86 -1.07 1.62 -10.48
CA VAL A 86 -0.04 0.60 -10.69
C VAL A 86 -0.62 -0.76 -10.29
N PRO A 87 -0.65 -1.75 -11.20
CA PRO A 87 -1.09 -3.09 -10.88
C PRO A 87 0.04 -3.92 -10.24
N SER A 88 -0.29 -4.67 -9.22
CA SER A 88 0.57 -5.69 -8.60
C SER A 88 -0.19 -7.02 -8.52
N PRO A 89 -0.43 -7.70 -9.67
CA PRO A 89 -1.23 -8.91 -9.71
C PRO A 89 -0.48 -10.18 -9.32
N GLY A 90 0.85 -10.14 -9.14
CA GLY A 90 1.68 -11.32 -8.85
C GLY A 90 1.89 -12.26 -10.05
N VAL A 91 1.62 -11.80 -11.25
CA VAL A 91 1.73 -12.59 -12.48
C VAL A 91 2.88 -12.06 -13.33
N TYR A 92 3.97 -12.84 -13.38
CA TYR A 92 5.23 -12.46 -14.06
C TYR A 92 5.52 -13.44 -15.19
N LYS A 93 4.69 -13.44 -16.27
CA LYS A 93 4.81 -14.36 -17.42
C LYS A 93 5.91 -13.95 -18.40
N GLU A 94 6.13 -12.66 -18.55
CA GLU A 94 7.06 -12.11 -19.55
C GLU A 94 8.46 -11.85 -18.99
N ALA A 95 9.46 -11.91 -19.86
CA ALA A 95 10.84 -11.54 -19.52
C ALA A 95 10.90 -10.08 -19.03
N GLY A 96 11.71 -9.82 -18.01
CA GLY A 96 11.85 -8.48 -17.42
C GLY A 96 10.72 -8.05 -16.49
N LYS A 97 9.71 -8.87 -16.25
CA LYS A 97 8.68 -8.57 -15.24
C LYS A 97 9.18 -8.86 -13.83
N CYS A 98 8.88 -7.97 -12.92
CA CYS A 98 9.25 -8.15 -11.51
C CYS A 98 8.21 -7.53 -10.57
N GLY A 99 8.23 -7.99 -9.31
CA GLY A 99 7.36 -7.50 -8.25
C GLY A 99 7.53 -8.28 -6.96
N ASN A 100 6.48 -8.32 -6.14
CA ASN A 100 6.43 -9.09 -4.90
C ASN A 100 5.57 -10.35 -5.06
N LEU A 101 5.83 -11.37 -4.25
CA LEU A 101 4.96 -12.51 -3.99
C LEU A 101 4.93 -12.79 -2.47
N PRO A 102 3.75 -13.05 -1.89
CA PRO A 102 2.43 -12.97 -2.50
C PRO A 102 2.10 -11.58 -3.03
N SER A 103 1.08 -11.50 -3.87
CA SER A 103 0.62 -10.26 -4.46
C SER A 103 -0.90 -10.24 -4.62
N GLY A 104 -1.43 -9.15 -5.15
CA GLY A 104 -2.86 -8.92 -5.33
C GLY A 104 -3.27 -7.59 -4.75
N GLU A 105 -2.86 -6.51 -5.42
CA GLU A 105 -3.23 -5.14 -5.09
C GLU A 105 -3.18 -4.25 -6.33
N ALA A 106 -3.90 -3.15 -6.26
CA ALA A 106 -3.72 -2.01 -7.15
C ALA A 106 -3.44 -0.78 -6.28
N TYR A 107 -2.46 0.01 -6.63
CA TYR A 107 -2.07 1.17 -5.86
C TYR A 107 -1.76 2.39 -6.73
N ILE A 108 -1.73 3.58 -6.13
CA ILE A 108 -1.51 4.84 -6.81
C ILE A 108 -0.80 5.83 -5.87
N ALA A 109 0.12 6.64 -6.42
CA ALA A 109 0.70 7.76 -5.69
C ALA A 109 -0.26 8.95 -5.74
N PRO A 110 -0.81 9.44 -4.61
CA PRO A 110 -1.60 10.67 -4.58
C PRO A 110 -0.76 11.91 -4.92
N LEU A 111 -1.41 13.04 -5.17
CA LEU A 111 -0.74 14.34 -5.12
C LEU A 111 -0.33 14.63 -3.67
N GLU A 112 0.92 15.01 -3.48
CA GLU A 112 1.60 15.06 -2.18
C GLU A 112 1.05 16.10 -1.21
N ASP A 113 0.23 17.04 -1.68
CA ASP A 113 -0.43 18.11 -0.92
C ASP A 113 -1.97 18.04 -0.99
N GLY A 114 -2.51 17.02 -1.64
CA GLY A 114 -3.92 16.93 -2.03
C GLY A 114 -4.79 16.01 -1.16
N SER A 115 -4.40 15.74 0.09
CA SER A 115 -5.17 14.84 0.96
C SER A 115 -5.52 15.52 2.27
N ASP A 116 -6.81 15.43 2.66
CA ASP A 116 -7.33 16.03 3.89
C ASP A 116 -8.38 15.13 4.54
N GLY A 117 -8.38 15.09 5.87
CA GLY A 117 -9.38 14.39 6.66
C GLY A 117 -8.82 13.61 7.83
N GLU A 118 -9.66 12.72 8.35
CA GLU A 118 -9.33 11.81 9.45
C GLU A 118 -9.53 10.37 9.01
N MET A 119 -8.69 9.46 9.52
CA MET A 119 -8.78 8.04 9.20
C MET A 119 -8.39 7.17 10.38
N ILE A 120 -9.02 6.00 10.43
CA ILE A 120 -8.70 4.93 11.37
C ILE A 120 -7.93 3.85 10.63
N ILE A 121 -6.75 3.47 11.15
CA ILE A 121 -6.02 2.27 10.75
C ILE A 121 -6.32 1.20 11.80
N ASP A 122 -6.93 0.09 11.41
CA ASP A 122 -7.41 -0.94 12.34
C ASP A 122 -6.97 -2.37 11.99
N GLY A 123 -6.21 -2.54 10.91
CA GLY A 123 -5.64 -3.84 10.52
C GLY A 123 -4.23 -4.04 11.08
N SER A 124 -3.27 -3.53 10.36
CA SER A 124 -1.85 -3.55 10.73
C SER A 124 -1.17 -2.25 10.29
N MET A 125 0.01 -1.99 10.85
CA MET A 125 0.82 -0.82 10.51
C MET A 125 2.31 -1.21 10.51
N VAL A 126 3.04 -0.76 9.50
CA VAL A 126 4.50 -0.91 9.47
C VAL A 126 5.10 -0.31 10.74
N GLY A 127 6.06 -1.02 11.35
CA GLY A 127 6.67 -0.62 12.63
C GLY A 127 5.92 -1.08 13.87
N ILE A 128 4.65 -1.52 13.74
CA ILE A 128 3.84 -2.03 14.85
C ILE A 128 3.42 -3.50 14.64
N GLY A 129 3.09 -3.87 13.39
CA GLY A 129 2.48 -5.15 13.04
C GLY A 129 0.96 -5.09 13.17
N LYS A 130 0.33 -6.23 13.48
CA LYS A 130 -1.13 -6.31 13.69
C LYS A 130 -1.55 -5.47 14.89
N LEU A 131 -2.55 -4.62 14.70
CA LEU A 131 -3.01 -3.68 15.71
C LEU A 131 -3.96 -4.37 16.70
N ALA A 132 -3.76 -4.13 17.99
CA ALA A 132 -4.67 -4.56 19.06
C ALA A 132 -5.84 -3.57 19.25
N SER A 133 -5.62 -2.31 18.91
CA SER A 133 -6.61 -1.24 18.89
C SER A 133 -6.31 -0.25 17.76
N PRO A 134 -7.31 0.44 17.23
CA PRO A 134 -7.13 1.34 16.11
C PRO A 134 -6.17 2.50 16.39
N LEU A 135 -5.48 2.93 15.34
CA LEU A 135 -4.76 4.20 15.28
C LEU A 135 -5.67 5.25 14.64
N HIS A 136 -5.78 6.41 15.27
CA HIS A 136 -6.50 7.57 14.73
C HIS A 136 -5.50 8.56 14.14
N MET A 137 -5.65 8.87 12.87
CA MET A 137 -4.77 9.74 12.11
C MET A 137 -5.52 10.96 11.60
N THR A 138 -4.88 12.13 11.71
CA THR A 138 -5.36 13.37 11.09
C THR A 138 -4.37 13.77 9.99
N ILE A 139 -4.88 13.96 8.79
CA ILE A 139 -4.11 14.34 7.60
C ILE A 139 -4.60 15.72 7.14
N SER A 140 -3.68 16.61 6.83
CA SER A 140 -4.01 17.91 6.24
C SER A 140 -2.91 18.41 5.31
N GLY A 141 -3.34 18.84 4.10
CA GLY A 141 -2.44 19.23 3.03
C GLY A 141 -1.49 18.09 2.64
N GLY A 142 -2.02 16.85 2.59
CA GLY A 142 -1.26 15.65 2.25
C GLY A 142 -0.26 15.19 3.31
N LYS A 143 -0.28 15.76 4.51
CA LYS A 143 0.70 15.46 5.58
C LYS A 143 0.01 14.91 6.83
N LEU A 144 0.61 13.89 7.43
CA LEU A 144 0.22 13.41 8.75
C LEU A 144 0.47 14.52 9.78
N ARG A 145 -0.57 14.96 10.46
CA ARG A 145 -0.50 16.00 11.50
C ARG A 145 -0.56 15.42 12.90
N SER A 146 -1.27 14.31 13.08
CA SER A 146 -1.29 13.57 14.33
C SER A 146 -1.56 12.11 14.11
N VAL A 147 -1.03 11.27 14.98
CA VAL A 147 -1.38 9.87 15.14
C VAL A 147 -1.59 9.58 16.62
N LYS A 148 -2.66 8.86 16.97
CA LYS A 148 -3.00 8.49 18.35
C LYS A 148 -3.46 7.04 18.39
N GLY A 149 -3.07 6.31 19.42
CA GLY A 149 -3.44 4.91 19.61
C GLY A 149 -2.32 4.14 20.29
N ASP A 150 -2.53 2.84 20.46
CA ASP A 150 -1.54 1.96 21.07
C ASP A 150 -0.26 1.88 20.20
N LYS A 151 0.89 2.02 20.86
CA LYS A 151 2.23 2.03 20.19
C LYS A 151 2.40 3.11 19.12
N SER A 152 1.62 4.19 19.16
CA SER A 152 1.76 5.30 18.20
C SER A 152 3.14 5.97 18.27
N GLU A 153 3.87 5.84 19.39
CA GLU A 153 5.28 6.27 19.54
C GLU A 153 6.22 5.59 18.54
N ASN A 154 5.89 4.38 18.06
CA ASN A 154 6.68 3.71 17.01
C ASN A 154 6.59 4.44 15.66
N LEU A 155 5.67 5.38 15.51
CA LEU A 155 5.44 6.17 14.29
C LEU A 155 6.02 7.57 14.37
N ASP A 156 6.80 7.90 15.39
CA ASP A 156 7.43 9.23 15.55
C ASP A 156 8.25 9.66 14.33
N ILE A 157 8.81 8.70 13.58
CA ILE A 157 9.52 8.97 12.33
C ILE A 157 8.64 9.71 11.31
N LEU A 158 7.33 9.43 11.29
CA LEU A 158 6.38 10.05 10.35
C LEU A 158 6.11 11.52 10.71
N LEU A 159 6.25 11.88 11.99
CA LEU A 159 6.05 13.24 12.48
C LEU A 159 7.36 14.05 12.53
N LYS A 160 8.51 13.39 12.25
CA LYS A 160 9.84 14.01 12.32
C LYS A 160 10.04 15.14 11.31
N ASN A 161 9.49 14.96 10.11
CA ASN A 161 9.53 15.96 9.04
C ASN A 161 8.38 15.74 8.05
N GLU A 162 8.10 16.74 7.21
CA GLU A 162 6.97 16.69 6.27
C GLU A 162 7.12 15.62 5.19
N THR A 163 8.34 15.31 4.74
CA THR A 163 8.54 14.28 3.70
C THR A 163 8.22 12.89 4.22
N ASN A 164 8.61 12.56 5.46
CA ASN A 164 8.26 11.29 6.09
C ASN A 164 6.75 11.18 6.36
N GLY A 165 6.12 12.30 6.74
CA GLY A 165 4.68 12.35 7.01
C GLY A 165 3.81 12.56 5.77
N THR A 166 4.37 12.63 4.56
CA THR A 166 3.58 12.76 3.33
C THR A 166 2.79 11.49 3.07
N LEU A 167 1.45 11.62 2.90
CA LEU A 167 0.62 10.54 2.38
C LEU A 167 1.06 10.26 0.96
N CYS A 168 1.68 9.11 0.74
CA CYS A 168 2.42 8.80 -0.47
C CYS A 168 1.80 7.69 -1.31
N GLU A 169 0.86 6.92 -0.74
CA GLU A 169 0.19 5.82 -1.43
C GLU A 169 -1.26 5.67 -0.97
N LEU A 170 -2.11 5.30 -1.92
CA LEU A 170 -3.41 4.68 -1.72
C LEU A 170 -3.36 3.32 -2.42
N GLY A 171 -3.57 2.24 -1.68
CA GLY A 171 -3.62 0.90 -2.23
C GLY A 171 -4.90 0.15 -1.85
N ILE A 172 -5.24 -0.86 -2.65
CA ILE A 172 -6.47 -1.64 -2.53
C ILE A 172 -6.12 -3.11 -2.68
N GLY A 173 -6.39 -3.92 -1.65
CA GLY A 173 -6.17 -5.37 -1.64
C GLY A 173 -7.19 -6.11 -2.52
N THR A 174 -6.71 -7.03 -3.36
CA THR A 174 -7.51 -7.76 -4.34
C THR A 174 -7.38 -9.28 -4.25
N ASN A 175 -6.67 -9.81 -3.25
CA ASN A 175 -6.40 -11.22 -3.09
C ASN A 175 -7.34 -11.85 -2.05
N GLU A 176 -8.30 -12.67 -2.51
CA GLU A 176 -9.31 -13.31 -1.65
C GLU A 176 -8.73 -14.33 -0.66
N ALA A 177 -7.55 -14.87 -0.93
CA ALA A 177 -6.90 -15.84 -0.05
C ALA A 177 -5.93 -15.19 0.95
N ALA A 178 -5.62 -13.90 0.81
CA ALA A 178 -4.74 -13.18 1.74
C ALA A 178 -5.36 -13.08 3.13
N ILE A 179 -4.53 -13.23 4.15
CA ILE A 179 -4.93 -13.26 5.56
C ILE A 179 -4.20 -12.17 6.32
N LEU A 180 -4.94 -11.39 7.11
CA LEU A 180 -4.35 -10.38 7.99
C LEU A 180 -3.61 -11.04 9.16
N ASN A 181 -2.28 -10.99 9.13
CA ASN A 181 -1.43 -11.65 10.11
C ASN A 181 -0.39 -10.72 10.77
N GLY A 182 -0.28 -9.46 10.34
CA GLY A 182 0.68 -8.48 10.82
C GLY A 182 1.98 -8.43 10.01
N ILE A 183 2.06 -9.20 8.92
CA ILE A 183 3.15 -9.14 7.95
C ILE A 183 2.66 -8.33 6.76
N ILE A 184 3.16 -7.12 6.64
CA ILE A 184 2.64 -6.12 5.70
C ILE A 184 2.60 -6.63 4.25
N LEU A 185 3.57 -7.46 3.84
CA LEU A 185 3.63 -8.06 2.52
C LEU A 185 2.33 -8.79 2.13
N GLU A 186 1.66 -9.45 3.08
CA GLU A 186 0.39 -10.12 2.85
C GLU A 186 -0.81 -9.23 3.22
N ASP A 187 -0.70 -8.47 4.30
CA ASP A 187 -1.79 -7.68 4.86
C ASP A 187 -2.34 -6.65 3.86
N GLU A 188 -1.48 -6.03 3.07
CA GLU A 188 -1.86 -5.07 2.03
C GLU A 188 -2.58 -5.70 0.82
N LYS A 189 -2.52 -7.05 0.69
CA LYS A 189 -3.16 -7.81 -0.38
C LYS A 189 -4.57 -8.29 -0.01
N VAL A 190 -4.96 -8.20 1.26
CA VAL A 190 -6.24 -8.72 1.74
C VAL A 190 -7.40 -8.09 0.98
N TYR A 191 -8.23 -8.95 0.38
CA TYR A 191 -9.38 -8.55 -0.43
C TYR A 191 -10.30 -7.57 0.29
N GLY A 192 -10.64 -6.47 -0.39
CA GLY A 192 -11.58 -5.48 0.12
C GLY A 192 -11.03 -4.57 1.23
N THR A 193 -9.74 -4.65 1.55
CA THR A 193 -9.06 -3.65 2.37
C THR A 193 -8.58 -2.48 1.53
N VAL A 194 -8.37 -1.36 2.19
CA VAL A 194 -7.62 -0.23 1.66
C VAL A 194 -6.40 -0.03 2.55
N HIS A 195 -5.27 0.31 1.97
CA HIS A 195 -4.14 0.79 2.74
C HIS A 195 -3.73 2.19 2.29
N ILE A 196 -3.20 2.94 3.22
CA ILE A 196 -2.56 4.22 2.96
C ILE A 196 -1.13 4.15 3.48
N ALA A 197 -0.19 4.72 2.73
CA ALA A 197 1.19 4.79 3.18
C ALA A 197 1.67 6.22 3.32
N PHE A 198 2.67 6.38 4.19
CA PHE A 198 3.39 7.63 4.40
C PHE A 198 4.86 7.46 4.07
N GLY A 199 5.45 8.46 3.40
CA GLY A 199 6.85 8.47 3.05
C GLY A 199 7.15 8.60 1.56
N THR A 200 8.08 7.78 1.03
CA THR A 200 8.57 7.89 -0.36
C THR A 200 7.61 7.26 -1.37
N ASN A 201 7.44 7.92 -2.55
CA ASN A 201 6.61 7.41 -3.66
C ASN A 201 7.28 7.58 -5.04
N THR A 202 8.57 7.87 -5.08
CA THR A 202 9.28 8.16 -6.33
C THR A 202 9.40 6.98 -7.29
N SER A 203 9.17 5.75 -6.81
CA SER A 203 9.25 4.53 -7.61
C SER A 203 7.99 4.22 -8.42
N PHE A 204 6.86 4.89 -8.13
CA PHE A 204 5.56 4.61 -8.76
C PHE A 204 4.74 5.86 -9.12
N GLY A 205 5.44 6.94 -9.48
CA GLY A 205 4.82 8.11 -10.11
C GLY A 205 4.67 9.34 -9.21
N GLY A 206 5.06 9.28 -7.94
CA GLY A 206 5.15 10.42 -7.05
C GLY A 206 6.49 11.14 -7.12
N VAL A 207 6.60 12.24 -6.37
CA VAL A 207 7.81 13.08 -6.32
C VAL A 207 8.38 13.20 -4.90
N ASN A 208 7.71 12.63 -3.90
CA ASN A 208 8.17 12.71 -2.51
C ASN A 208 9.28 11.69 -2.25
N LYS A 209 10.43 12.20 -1.80
CA LYS A 209 11.57 11.39 -1.37
C LYS A 209 11.71 11.48 0.15
N ALA A 210 11.55 10.36 0.83
CA ALA A 210 11.60 10.26 2.28
C ALA A 210 12.55 9.14 2.72
N GLU A 211 12.80 9.07 4.04
CA GLU A 211 13.62 8.05 4.68
C GLU A 211 12.86 6.73 4.94
N CYS A 212 11.53 6.75 4.74
CA CYS A 212 10.64 5.63 5.05
C CYS A 212 9.56 5.44 3.98
N HIS A 213 8.90 4.29 4.04
CA HIS A 213 7.61 3.98 3.43
C HIS A 213 6.86 3.08 4.42
N MET A 214 5.72 3.55 4.94
CA MET A 214 5.04 2.88 6.04
C MET A 214 3.55 2.77 5.76
N ASP A 215 3.12 1.54 5.47
CA ASP A 215 1.74 1.19 5.16
C ASP A 215 0.90 0.97 6.41
N GLY A 216 -0.35 1.41 6.35
CA GLY A 216 -1.37 1.15 7.35
C GLY A 216 -2.64 0.60 6.71
N ILE A 217 -3.11 -0.55 7.21
CA ILE A 217 -4.23 -1.29 6.64
C ILE A 217 -5.55 -0.90 7.31
N ILE A 218 -6.54 -0.55 6.49
CA ILE A 218 -7.90 -0.19 6.86
C ILE A 218 -8.82 -1.37 6.50
N LEU A 219 -9.38 -2.01 7.51
CA LEU A 219 -10.29 -3.14 7.33
C LEU A 219 -11.71 -2.65 7.02
N ARG A 220 -12.37 -3.34 6.09
CA ARG A 220 -13.78 -3.09 5.74
C ARG A 220 -14.13 -1.60 5.56
N PRO A 221 -13.34 -0.86 4.76
CA PRO A 221 -13.67 0.52 4.42
C PRO A 221 -14.86 0.59 3.46
N THR A 222 -15.42 1.78 3.32
CA THR A 222 -16.18 2.17 2.14
C THR A 222 -15.31 3.09 1.30
N LEU A 223 -15.11 2.75 0.03
CA LEU A 223 -14.25 3.49 -0.90
C LEU A 223 -15.06 4.00 -2.09
N TYR A 224 -14.87 5.28 -2.39
CA TYR A 224 -15.36 5.90 -3.62
C TYR A 224 -14.15 6.35 -4.45
N LEU A 225 -14.26 6.16 -5.76
CA LEU A 225 -13.39 6.77 -6.77
C LEU A 225 -14.28 7.72 -7.58
N ASP A 226 -14.02 9.02 -7.45
CA ASP A 226 -14.94 10.10 -7.82
C ASP A 226 -16.33 9.86 -7.20
N ASP A 227 -17.37 9.69 -8.01
CA ASP A 227 -18.74 9.43 -7.55
C ASP A 227 -19.10 7.93 -7.54
N ILE A 228 -18.17 7.03 -7.91
CA ILE A 228 -18.41 5.59 -8.00
C ILE A 228 -18.04 4.94 -6.68
N LYS A 229 -19.01 4.31 -6.00
CA LYS A 229 -18.74 3.46 -4.86
C LYS A 229 -18.13 2.14 -5.33
N VAL A 230 -16.85 1.94 -5.05
CA VAL A 230 -16.06 0.76 -5.48
C VAL A 230 -16.12 -0.34 -4.44
N ILE A 231 -16.02 0.03 -3.16
CA ILE A 231 -16.07 -0.88 -2.02
C ILE A 231 -17.10 -0.36 -1.02
N GLU A 232 -17.89 -1.25 -0.46
CA GLU A 232 -18.79 -0.98 0.67
C GLU A 232 -18.54 -1.98 1.79
N ASN A 233 -18.11 -1.49 2.96
CA ASN A 233 -17.79 -2.34 4.12
C ASN A 233 -16.84 -3.51 3.78
N GLY A 234 -15.84 -3.28 2.93
CA GLY A 234 -14.87 -4.27 2.52
C GLY A 234 -15.33 -5.21 1.40
N VAL A 235 -16.49 -4.98 0.79
CA VAL A 235 -17.00 -5.79 -0.33
C VAL A 235 -16.95 -4.97 -1.62
N PHE A 236 -16.33 -5.51 -2.66
CA PHE A 236 -16.32 -4.87 -3.98
C PHE A 236 -17.73 -4.87 -4.60
N LEU A 237 -18.09 -3.74 -5.24
CA LEU A 237 -19.35 -3.54 -5.96
C LEU A 237 -19.16 -3.50 -7.48
N ILE A 238 -17.98 -3.83 -7.96
CA ILE A 238 -17.53 -3.75 -9.36
C ILE A 238 -17.35 -5.10 -10.00
#